data_1b59f6069de2bfe726ba804bfa8e8655
#
_entry.id   1b59f6069de2bfe726ba804bfa8e8655
#
_cell.length_a   1.000
_cell.length_b   1.000
_cell.length_c   1.000
_cell.angle_alpha   90.00
_cell.angle_beta   90.00
_cell.angle_gamma   90.00
#
_symmetry.space_group_name_H-M   'P 1'
#
loop_
_entity.id
_entity.type
_entity.pdbx_description
1 polymer ?
#
loop_
_entity_poly.entity_id
_entity_poly.type
_entity_poly.pdbx_seq_one_letter_code
_entity_poly.pdbx_strand_id
1 'polypeptide(L)'
;RGLGDVYKRQKYVFTEPEGMKGTWKDVFGNSNPVHIEIGMGKGVFITTLASQNPDINYVGIEKYSSVLLRAVEKQEELQLPNLRFIRMDAENINEVFGKDEVDRIYLNFSDPWPKDRHAKRRLTSRQFFARYDQMLKKEGRVEFKTDNKALFDFSVEEVKEAGWILEECTYDLHNDTRLNEGNVMTEYEKKFSEQGNPICKLIADRK
;
A
#
# COMPACT_ATOMS: atom_id res chain seq x y z
N ARG A 1 14.65 -26.70 -6.39
CA ARG A 1 14.93 -25.34 -6.86
C ARG A 1 16.43 -25.09 -6.77
N GLY A 2 17.04 -24.57 -7.87
CA GLY A 2 18.48 -24.32 -7.92
C GLY A 2 18.90 -23.12 -7.09
N LEU A 3 20.19 -23.05 -6.73
CA LEU A 3 20.77 -21.94 -5.95
C LEU A 3 20.50 -20.58 -6.61
N GLY A 4 20.47 -20.51 -7.94
CA GLY A 4 20.15 -19.30 -8.69
C GLY A 4 18.75 -18.75 -8.43
N ASP A 5 17.74 -19.60 -8.15
CA ASP A 5 16.38 -19.17 -7.85
C ASP A 5 16.27 -18.53 -6.47
N VAL A 6 17.04 -19.03 -5.51
CA VAL A 6 17.11 -18.45 -4.17
C VAL A 6 17.70 -17.04 -4.21
N TYR A 7 18.78 -16.84 -4.96
CA TYR A 7 19.40 -15.52 -5.12
C TYR A 7 18.50 -14.52 -5.86
N LYS A 8 17.77 -14.96 -6.89
CA LYS A 8 16.82 -14.12 -7.62
C LYS A 8 15.72 -13.60 -6.70
N ARG A 9 15.21 -14.46 -5.81
CA ARG A 9 14.17 -14.10 -4.86
C ARG A 9 14.65 -13.11 -3.82
N GLN A 10 15.85 -13.33 -3.27
CA GLN A 10 16.46 -12.42 -2.30
C GLN A 10 16.65 -10.99 -2.83
N LYS A 11 16.81 -10.85 -4.14
CA LYS A 11 16.91 -9.54 -4.78
C LYS A 11 15.63 -8.70 -4.62
N TYR A 12 14.46 -9.33 -4.61
CA TYR A 12 13.18 -8.65 -4.66
C TYR A 12 12.44 -8.62 -3.31
N VAL A 13 12.79 -9.49 -2.37
CA VAL A 13 12.05 -9.72 -1.13
C VAL A 13 12.95 -9.58 0.08
N PHE A 14 12.49 -8.79 1.04
CA PHE A 14 13.11 -8.67 2.35
C PHE A 14 12.20 -9.34 3.38
N THR A 15 12.71 -10.37 4.06
CA THR A 15 11.97 -11.11 5.11
C THR A 15 12.38 -10.70 6.51
N GLU A 16 13.48 -10.00 6.64
CA GLU A 16 14.01 -9.42 7.88
C GLU A 16 14.32 -7.93 7.63
N PRO A 17 13.27 -7.08 7.53
CA PRO A 17 13.42 -5.70 7.11
C PRO A 17 13.92 -4.76 8.19
N GLU A 18 14.16 -5.24 9.40
CA GLU A 18 14.71 -4.46 10.48
C GLU A 18 16.07 -3.88 10.08
N GLY A 19 16.25 -2.59 10.31
CA GLY A 19 17.47 -1.89 9.90
C GLY A 19 17.47 -1.34 8.49
N MET A 20 16.40 -1.52 7.71
CA MET A 20 16.30 -0.92 6.37
C MET A 20 15.95 0.58 6.39
N LYS A 21 15.55 1.09 7.52
CA LYS A 21 15.27 2.49 7.74
C LYS A 21 16.46 3.36 7.30
N GLY A 22 16.22 4.31 6.41
CA GLY A 22 17.26 5.19 5.87
C GLY A 22 18.06 4.60 4.69
N THR A 23 17.78 3.38 4.25
CA THR A 23 18.56 2.70 3.20
C THR A 23 17.86 2.60 1.84
N TRP A 24 16.63 3.08 1.70
CA TRP A 24 15.84 2.83 0.49
C TRP A 24 16.42 3.42 -0.79
N LYS A 25 17.10 4.55 -0.71
CA LYS A 25 17.83 5.11 -1.87
C LYS A 25 18.93 4.17 -2.36
N ASP A 26 19.63 3.54 -1.42
CA ASP A 26 20.69 2.57 -1.76
C ASP A 26 20.10 1.29 -2.33
N VAL A 27 18.96 0.82 -1.78
CA VAL A 27 18.26 -0.37 -2.27
C VAL A 27 17.88 -0.22 -3.75
N PHE A 28 17.32 0.92 -4.14
CA PHE A 28 16.91 1.18 -5.51
C PHE A 28 18.02 1.78 -6.38
N GLY A 29 19.08 2.33 -5.79
CA GLY A 29 20.18 2.96 -6.50
C GLY A 29 19.83 4.31 -7.12
N ASN A 30 18.78 4.98 -6.62
CA ASN A 30 18.36 6.30 -7.08
C ASN A 30 17.54 7.03 -5.99
N SER A 31 17.18 8.28 -6.27
CA SER A 31 16.41 9.14 -5.36
C SER A 31 14.97 9.37 -5.85
N ASN A 32 14.44 8.48 -6.67
CA ASN A 32 13.05 8.58 -7.15
C ASN A 32 12.06 8.49 -5.98
N PRO A 33 10.85 9.05 -6.13
CA PRO A 33 9.80 8.90 -5.12
C PRO A 33 9.54 7.44 -4.76
N VAL A 34 9.20 7.19 -3.50
CA VAL A 34 8.87 5.86 -3.00
C VAL A 34 7.39 5.80 -2.67
N HIS A 35 6.66 4.94 -3.37
CA HIS A 35 5.25 4.63 -3.10
C HIS A 35 5.16 3.22 -2.53
N ILE A 36 4.34 3.05 -1.51
CA ILE A 36 4.16 1.74 -0.88
C ILE A 36 2.69 1.31 -0.91
N GLU A 37 2.46 0.01 -1.00
CA GLU A 37 1.16 -0.60 -0.75
C GLU A 37 1.25 -1.50 0.47
N ILE A 38 0.37 -1.28 1.46
CA ILE A 38 0.31 -2.10 2.66
C ILE A 38 -0.86 -3.07 2.52
N GLY A 39 -0.56 -4.36 2.66
CA GLY A 39 -1.53 -5.43 2.41
C GLY A 39 -1.70 -5.68 0.91
N MET A 40 -0.62 -5.84 0.20
CA MET A 40 -0.61 -5.93 -1.26
C MET A 40 -1.22 -7.20 -1.86
N GLY A 41 -1.48 -8.21 -1.04
CA GLY A 41 -1.98 -9.49 -1.53
C GLY A 41 -1.05 -10.13 -2.55
N LYS A 42 -1.60 -10.55 -3.69
CA LYS A 42 -0.83 -11.16 -4.79
C LYS A 42 -0.02 -10.13 -5.61
N GLY A 43 -0.14 -8.84 -5.28
CA GLY A 43 0.68 -7.79 -5.84
C GLY A 43 0.27 -7.29 -7.22
N VAL A 44 -0.94 -7.58 -7.70
CA VAL A 44 -1.41 -7.15 -9.04
C VAL A 44 -1.41 -5.62 -9.14
N PHE A 45 -1.95 -4.94 -8.15
CA PHE A 45 -2.03 -3.47 -8.13
C PHE A 45 -0.65 -2.82 -8.19
N ILE A 46 0.24 -3.17 -7.26
CA ILE A 46 1.57 -2.53 -7.17
C ILE A 46 2.49 -2.89 -8.34
N THR A 47 2.37 -4.12 -8.84
CA THR A 47 3.13 -4.55 -10.03
C THR A 47 2.69 -3.78 -11.27
N THR A 48 1.39 -3.56 -11.44
CA THR A 48 0.85 -2.75 -12.53
C THR A 48 1.35 -1.32 -12.46
N LEU A 49 1.30 -0.70 -11.27
CA LEU A 49 1.83 0.66 -11.08
C LEU A 49 3.32 0.75 -11.40
N ALA A 50 4.11 -0.21 -10.92
CA ALA A 50 5.55 -0.23 -11.18
C ALA A 50 5.87 -0.36 -12.67
N SER A 51 5.10 -1.17 -13.40
CA SER A 51 5.24 -1.32 -14.85
C SER A 51 4.91 -0.02 -15.61
N GLN A 52 3.92 0.73 -15.12
CA GLN A 52 3.47 1.97 -15.76
C GLN A 52 4.33 3.19 -15.41
N ASN A 53 5.05 3.14 -14.29
CA ASN A 53 5.75 4.31 -13.74
C ASN A 53 7.20 3.96 -13.40
N PRO A 54 8.09 3.85 -14.42
CA PRO A 54 9.48 3.46 -14.19
C PRO A 54 10.29 4.45 -13.35
N ASP A 55 9.84 5.70 -13.24
CA ASP A 55 10.51 6.75 -12.48
C ASP A 55 10.05 6.84 -11.01
N ILE A 56 9.22 5.91 -10.58
CA ILE A 56 8.76 5.80 -9.19
C ILE A 56 9.17 4.43 -8.66
N ASN A 57 9.72 4.41 -7.44
CA ASN A 57 10.06 3.17 -6.75
C ASN A 57 8.86 2.69 -5.93
N TYR A 58 8.59 1.39 -6.02
CA TYR A 58 7.44 0.76 -5.36
C TYR A 58 7.88 -0.31 -4.38
N VAL A 59 7.29 -0.30 -3.18
CA VAL A 59 7.49 -1.32 -2.16
C VAL A 59 6.14 -1.89 -1.74
N GLY A 60 5.93 -3.18 -1.98
CA GLY A 60 4.74 -3.91 -1.53
C GLY A 60 5.00 -4.61 -0.19
N ILE A 61 4.06 -4.48 0.73
CA ILE A 61 4.14 -5.07 2.07
C ILE A 61 3.03 -6.09 2.23
N GLU A 62 3.40 -7.31 2.63
CA GLU A 62 2.48 -8.42 2.89
C GLU A 62 2.94 -9.25 4.08
N LYS A 63 1.99 -9.57 4.94
CA LYS A 63 2.25 -10.38 6.15
C LYS A 63 2.35 -11.88 5.85
N TYR A 64 1.53 -12.36 4.90
CA TYR A 64 1.38 -13.79 4.61
C TYR A 64 2.30 -14.25 3.48
N SER A 65 3.24 -15.12 3.81
CA SER A 65 4.25 -15.63 2.86
C SER A 65 3.67 -16.37 1.66
N SER A 66 2.57 -17.11 1.84
CA SER A 66 1.92 -17.86 0.76
C SER A 66 1.32 -16.93 -0.31
N VAL A 67 0.78 -15.81 0.12
CA VAL A 67 0.22 -14.79 -0.78
C VAL A 67 1.35 -14.01 -1.46
N LEU A 68 2.36 -13.60 -0.68
CA LEU A 68 3.53 -12.88 -1.16
C LEU A 68 4.27 -13.65 -2.26
N LEU A 69 4.35 -14.98 -2.15
CA LEU A 69 5.05 -15.82 -3.13
C LEU A 69 4.53 -15.59 -4.56
N ARG A 70 3.25 -15.38 -4.75
CA ARG A 70 2.66 -15.13 -6.08
C ARG A 70 3.20 -13.84 -6.69
N ALA A 71 3.32 -12.79 -5.89
CA ALA A 71 3.89 -11.52 -6.34
C ALA A 71 5.37 -11.68 -6.71
N VAL A 72 6.12 -12.42 -5.91
CA VAL A 72 7.55 -12.69 -6.14
C VAL A 72 7.77 -13.46 -7.44
N GLU A 73 6.98 -14.51 -7.69
CA GLU A 73 7.04 -15.29 -8.93
C GLU A 73 6.82 -14.40 -10.16
N LYS A 74 5.84 -13.50 -10.08
CA LYS A 74 5.57 -12.53 -11.16
C LYS A 74 6.73 -11.56 -11.35
N GLN A 75 7.33 -11.06 -10.27
CA GLN A 75 8.48 -10.16 -10.32
C GLN A 75 9.73 -10.85 -10.89
N GLU A 76 9.92 -12.14 -10.63
CA GLU A 76 10.99 -12.93 -11.25
C GLU A 76 10.87 -12.96 -12.77
N GLU A 77 9.64 -13.02 -13.30
CA GLU A 77 9.38 -12.96 -14.74
C GLU A 77 9.60 -11.55 -15.31
N LEU A 78 9.06 -10.52 -14.64
CA LEU A 78 9.06 -9.15 -15.14
C LEU A 78 10.39 -8.42 -14.89
N GLN A 79 11.09 -8.74 -13.83
CA GLN A 79 12.37 -8.13 -13.44
C GLN A 79 12.32 -6.60 -13.38
N LEU A 80 11.24 -6.04 -12.80
CA LEU A 80 11.08 -4.61 -12.67
C LEU A 80 12.11 -4.04 -11.69
N PRO A 81 12.97 -3.09 -12.11
CA PRO A 81 14.02 -2.56 -11.25
C PRO A 81 13.48 -1.68 -10.12
N ASN A 82 12.27 -1.17 -10.27
CA ASN A 82 11.62 -0.23 -9.35
C ASN A 82 10.58 -0.89 -8.43
N LEU A 83 10.64 -2.21 -8.22
CA LEU A 83 9.69 -2.94 -7.39
C LEU A 83 10.41 -3.87 -6.42
N ARG A 84 10.07 -3.76 -5.13
CA ARG A 84 10.55 -4.63 -4.05
C ARG A 84 9.39 -5.02 -3.15
N PHE A 85 9.56 -6.11 -2.41
CA PHE A 85 8.56 -6.61 -1.46
C PHE A 85 9.16 -6.77 -0.07
N ILE A 86 8.32 -6.64 0.94
CA ILE A 86 8.67 -6.88 2.33
C ILE A 86 7.64 -7.79 2.95
N ARG A 87 8.09 -8.83 3.65
CA ARG A 87 7.24 -9.64 4.51
C ARG A 87 7.33 -9.09 5.93
N MET A 88 6.25 -8.46 6.40
CA MET A 88 6.19 -7.90 7.75
C MET A 88 4.76 -7.61 8.17
N ASP A 89 4.56 -7.47 9.47
CA ASP A 89 3.36 -6.90 10.05
C ASP A 89 3.44 -5.37 9.98
N ALA A 90 2.40 -4.72 9.48
CA ALA A 90 2.33 -3.27 9.32
C ALA A 90 2.48 -2.49 10.64
N GLU A 91 2.22 -3.11 11.79
CA GLU A 91 2.43 -2.47 13.09
C GLU A 91 3.87 -1.97 13.29
N ASN A 92 4.83 -2.64 12.65
CA ASN A 92 6.26 -2.34 12.78
C ASN A 92 6.80 -1.45 11.64
N ILE A 93 5.93 -0.78 10.89
CA ILE A 93 6.32 -0.07 9.69
C ILE A 93 7.34 1.05 9.94
N ASN A 94 7.33 1.65 11.13
CA ASN A 94 8.29 2.71 11.49
C ASN A 94 9.70 2.20 11.78
N GLU A 95 9.88 0.89 11.88
CA GLU A 95 11.22 0.27 11.97
C GLU A 95 11.86 0.10 10.60
N VAL A 96 11.07 0.20 9.53
CA VAL A 96 11.48 -0.09 8.16
C VAL A 96 11.58 1.18 7.33
N PHE A 97 10.70 2.16 7.56
CA PHE A 97 10.72 3.46 6.90
C PHE A 97 10.93 4.57 7.92
N GLY A 98 11.89 5.44 7.65
CA GLY A 98 12.19 6.60 8.47
C GLY A 98 11.52 7.88 7.98
N LYS A 99 11.90 8.98 8.60
CA LYS A 99 11.35 10.30 8.28
C LYS A 99 11.58 10.65 6.80
N ASP A 100 10.50 11.08 6.14
CA ASP A 100 10.52 11.54 4.75
C ASP A 100 10.98 10.50 3.73
N GLU A 101 10.88 9.21 4.04
CA GLU A 101 11.26 8.15 3.12
C GLU A 101 10.14 7.71 2.18
N VAL A 102 8.89 8.02 2.48
CA VAL A 102 7.74 7.58 1.68
C VAL A 102 6.97 8.79 1.14
N ASP A 103 6.63 8.75 -0.15
CA ASP A 103 5.89 9.80 -0.84
C ASP A 103 4.39 9.52 -0.91
N ARG A 104 3.99 8.23 -0.94
CA ARG A 104 2.58 7.83 -1.03
C ARG A 104 2.34 6.45 -0.45
N ILE A 105 1.19 6.28 0.21
CA ILE A 105 0.74 5.00 0.75
C ILE A 105 -0.58 4.63 0.08
N TYR A 106 -0.65 3.40 -0.44
CA TYR A 106 -1.88 2.79 -0.95
C TYR A 106 -2.39 1.72 0.00
N LEU A 107 -3.66 1.80 0.32
CA LEU A 107 -4.39 0.81 1.12
C LEU A 107 -5.60 0.34 0.29
N ASN A 108 -5.59 -0.92 -0.11
CA ASN A 108 -6.62 -1.47 -0.98
C ASN A 108 -7.31 -2.65 -0.31
N PHE A 109 -8.60 -2.51 -0.01
CA PHE A 109 -9.45 -3.58 0.54
C PHE A 109 -8.85 -4.20 1.80
N SER A 110 -8.37 -3.35 2.69
CA SER A 110 -7.77 -3.74 3.96
C SER A 110 -8.75 -4.50 4.84
N ASP A 111 -8.23 -5.37 5.71
CA ASP A 111 -9.02 -6.14 6.66
C ASP A 111 -9.88 -5.20 7.52
N PRO A 112 -11.21 -5.41 7.56
CA PRO A 112 -12.11 -4.52 8.27
C PRO A 112 -12.05 -4.64 9.81
N TRP A 113 -11.50 -5.74 10.35
CA TRP A 113 -11.46 -5.97 11.80
C TRP A 113 -12.80 -5.60 12.46
N PRO A 114 -13.89 -6.36 12.25
CA PRO A 114 -15.25 -5.89 12.53
C PRO A 114 -15.57 -5.68 14.01
N LYS A 115 -14.76 -6.23 14.93
CA LYS A 115 -14.96 -6.04 16.37
C LYS A 115 -14.37 -4.71 16.82
N ASP A 116 -15.13 -3.90 17.55
CA ASP A 116 -14.69 -2.59 18.03
C ASP A 116 -13.39 -2.63 18.83
N ARG A 117 -13.17 -3.67 19.62
CA ARG A 117 -11.91 -3.86 20.37
C ARG A 117 -10.68 -3.97 19.47
N HIS A 118 -10.85 -4.26 18.18
CA HIS A 118 -9.79 -4.36 17.19
C HIS A 118 -9.66 -3.12 16.30
N ALA A 119 -10.41 -2.04 16.57
CA ALA A 119 -10.44 -0.85 15.73
C ALA A 119 -9.03 -0.28 15.44
N LYS A 120 -8.16 -0.29 16.44
CA LYS A 120 -6.78 0.17 16.32
C LYS A 120 -5.92 -0.64 15.35
N ARG A 121 -6.34 -1.85 14.98
CA ARG A 121 -5.65 -2.72 14.01
C ARG A 121 -5.99 -2.37 12.56
N ARG A 122 -7.08 -1.63 12.34
CA ARG A 122 -7.47 -1.19 11.01
C ARG A 122 -6.40 -0.24 10.45
N LEU A 123 -6.00 -0.45 9.21
CA LEU A 123 -4.92 0.35 8.59
C LEU A 123 -5.29 1.82 8.41
N THR A 124 -6.57 2.18 8.53
CA THR A 124 -7.07 3.57 8.51
C THR A 124 -7.41 4.11 9.88
N SER A 125 -6.98 3.45 10.95
CA SER A 125 -7.15 3.97 12.31
C SER A 125 -6.25 5.17 12.56
N ARG A 126 -6.64 6.03 13.52
CA ARG A 126 -5.78 7.16 13.96
C ARG A 126 -4.41 6.72 14.43
N GLN A 127 -4.31 5.51 15.02
CA GLN A 127 -3.04 4.93 15.44
C GLN A 127 -2.13 4.66 14.25
N PHE A 128 -2.68 4.12 13.16
CA PHE A 128 -1.92 3.92 11.93
C PHE A 128 -1.60 5.25 11.23
N PHE A 129 -2.50 6.21 11.20
CA PHE A 129 -2.18 7.54 10.66
C PHE A 129 -1.03 8.21 11.42
N ALA A 130 -0.93 8.00 12.73
CA ALA A 130 0.21 8.47 13.51
C ALA A 130 1.54 7.81 13.07
N ARG A 131 1.49 6.52 12.69
CA ARG A 131 2.65 5.82 12.12
C ARG A 131 3.01 6.38 10.75
N TYR A 132 2.03 6.61 9.88
CA TYR A 132 2.26 7.17 8.55
C TYR A 132 2.85 8.57 8.62
N ASP A 133 2.43 9.35 9.60
CA ASP A 133 2.95 10.71 9.84
C ASP A 133 4.46 10.74 10.10
N GLN A 134 5.02 9.67 10.67
CA GLN A 134 6.45 9.58 10.96
C GLN A 134 7.30 9.27 9.73
N MET A 135 6.72 8.82 8.63
CA MET A 135 7.46 8.33 7.47
C MET A 135 7.11 9.02 6.16
N LEU A 136 5.92 9.60 6.05
CA LEU A 136 5.50 10.32 4.85
C LEU A 136 6.17 11.69 4.74
N LYS A 137 6.58 12.04 3.53
CA LYS A 137 6.95 13.41 3.20
C LYS A 137 5.77 14.36 3.42
N LYS A 138 6.07 15.65 3.58
CA LYS A 138 5.05 16.67 3.83
C LYS A 138 3.96 16.69 2.74
N GLU A 139 4.34 16.51 1.48
CA GLU A 139 3.42 16.45 0.34
C GLU A 139 2.86 15.05 0.10
N GLY A 140 3.20 14.09 0.97
CA GLY A 140 2.76 12.72 0.88
C GLY A 140 1.29 12.56 1.22
N ARG A 141 0.69 11.46 0.72
CA ARG A 141 -0.72 11.17 0.95
C ARG A 141 -1.00 9.68 1.10
N VAL A 142 -2.14 9.39 1.67
CA VAL A 142 -2.71 8.03 1.76
C VAL A 142 -3.91 7.95 0.83
N GLU A 143 -3.94 6.93 -0.02
CA GLU A 143 -5.09 6.61 -0.87
C GLU A 143 -5.67 5.28 -0.42
N PHE A 144 -6.94 5.27 -0.07
CA PHE A 144 -7.63 4.12 0.49
C PHE A 144 -8.87 3.79 -0.35
N LYS A 145 -8.99 2.52 -0.74
CA LYS A 145 -10.18 1.97 -1.42
C LYS A 145 -10.75 0.78 -0.64
N THR A 146 -12.07 0.70 -0.59
CA THR A 146 -12.78 -0.43 0.00
C THR A 146 -14.22 -0.51 -0.54
N ASP A 147 -14.80 -1.70 -0.56
CA ASP A 147 -16.23 -1.90 -0.79
C ASP A 147 -17.02 -1.98 0.53
N ASN A 148 -16.31 -2.05 1.66
CA ASN A 148 -16.92 -2.12 2.99
C ASN A 148 -17.30 -0.71 3.47
N LYS A 149 -18.60 -0.38 3.36
CA LYS A 149 -19.10 0.94 3.70
C LYS A 149 -18.89 1.29 5.17
N ALA A 150 -19.08 0.34 6.08
CA ALA A 150 -18.88 0.58 7.52
C ALA A 150 -17.42 0.92 7.84
N LEU A 151 -16.47 0.18 7.24
CA LEU A 151 -15.04 0.50 7.36
C LEU A 151 -14.73 1.86 6.73
N PHE A 152 -15.33 2.18 5.60
CA PHE A 152 -15.11 3.48 4.95
C PHE A 152 -15.63 4.64 5.78
N ASP A 153 -16.84 4.55 6.35
CA ASP A 153 -17.40 5.56 7.25
C ASP A 153 -16.48 5.77 8.46
N PHE A 154 -16.01 4.69 9.08
CA PHE A 154 -15.01 4.73 10.14
C PHE A 154 -13.76 5.47 9.69
N SER A 155 -13.24 5.14 8.52
CA SER A 155 -11.99 5.70 7.99
C SER A 155 -12.08 7.20 7.74
N VAL A 156 -13.21 7.68 7.23
CA VAL A 156 -13.47 9.12 7.05
C VAL A 156 -13.36 9.87 8.38
N GLU A 157 -13.96 9.34 9.43
CA GLU A 157 -13.89 9.96 10.78
C GLU A 157 -12.47 9.89 11.35
N GLU A 158 -11.77 8.77 11.17
CA GLU A 158 -10.39 8.61 11.66
C GLU A 158 -9.40 9.55 11.00
N VAL A 159 -9.55 9.86 9.72
CA VAL A 159 -8.75 10.88 9.01
C VAL A 159 -8.86 12.22 9.75
N LYS A 160 -10.07 12.64 10.08
CA LYS A 160 -10.34 13.89 10.80
C LYS A 160 -9.77 13.85 12.23
N GLU A 161 -10.03 12.77 12.96
CA GLU A 161 -9.54 12.59 14.32
C GLU A 161 -8.01 12.53 14.42
N ALA A 162 -7.35 12.00 13.40
CA ALA A 162 -5.89 12.02 13.30
C ALA A 162 -5.33 13.41 12.98
N GLY A 163 -6.19 14.37 12.67
CA GLY A 163 -5.79 15.72 12.29
C GLY A 163 -5.30 15.84 10.86
N TRP A 164 -5.59 14.85 10.01
CA TRP A 164 -5.28 14.90 8.58
C TRP A 164 -6.39 15.59 7.80
N ILE A 165 -6.11 15.93 6.54
CA ILE A 165 -7.06 16.58 5.64
C ILE A 165 -7.69 15.50 4.75
N LEU A 166 -9.03 15.42 4.75
CA LEU A 166 -9.77 14.59 3.80
C LEU A 166 -9.88 15.37 2.49
N GLU A 167 -8.95 15.10 1.57
CA GLU A 167 -8.89 15.84 0.30
C GLU A 167 -9.92 15.37 -0.70
N GLU A 168 -10.11 14.06 -0.80
CA GLU A 168 -11.09 13.44 -1.70
C GLU A 168 -11.86 12.36 -0.98
N CYS A 169 -13.15 12.23 -1.33
CA CYS A 169 -14.02 11.21 -0.76
C CYS A 169 -15.15 10.88 -1.76
N THR A 170 -15.27 9.62 -2.14
CA THR A 170 -16.39 9.13 -2.95
C THR A 170 -16.87 7.79 -2.44
N TYR A 171 -18.18 7.56 -2.47
CA TYR A 171 -18.81 6.27 -2.17
C TYR A 171 -19.08 5.46 -3.44
N ASP A 172 -18.71 5.97 -4.62
CA ASP A 172 -18.92 5.28 -5.90
C ASP A 172 -17.83 5.70 -6.89
N LEU A 173 -16.64 5.15 -6.71
CA LEU A 173 -15.45 5.51 -7.49
C LEU A 173 -15.66 5.33 -9.00
N HIS A 174 -16.23 4.19 -9.41
CA HIS A 174 -16.31 3.86 -10.83
C HIS A 174 -17.29 4.76 -11.61
N ASN A 175 -18.20 5.44 -10.93
CA ASN A 175 -19.10 6.44 -11.50
C ASN A 175 -18.63 7.88 -11.27
N ASP A 176 -17.50 8.07 -10.60
CA ASP A 176 -16.85 9.37 -10.46
C ASP A 176 -15.79 9.51 -11.56
N THR A 177 -16.13 10.21 -12.64
CA THR A 177 -15.27 10.29 -13.83
C THR A 177 -13.90 10.88 -13.53
N ARG A 178 -13.81 11.83 -12.64
CA ARG A 178 -12.55 12.48 -12.27
C ARG A 178 -11.66 11.58 -11.43
N LEU A 179 -12.20 11.00 -10.35
CA LEU A 179 -11.44 10.15 -9.44
C LEU A 179 -11.11 8.77 -10.01
N ASN A 180 -11.92 8.29 -10.96
CA ASN A 180 -11.68 7.01 -11.62
C ASN A 180 -10.68 7.11 -12.78
N GLU A 181 -10.33 8.31 -13.22
CA GLU A 181 -9.34 8.50 -14.28
C GLU A 181 -7.99 7.93 -13.85
N GLY A 182 -7.43 7.02 -14.66
CA GLY A 182 -6.17 6.36 -14.38
C GLY A 182 -6.21 5.36 -13.21
N ASN A 183 -7.40 5.04 -12.69
CA ASN A 183 -7.54 4.08 -11.60
C ASN A 183 -7.03 2.70 -12.02
N VAL A 184 -6.14 2.13 -11.20
CA VAL A 184 -5.68 0.75 -11.34
C VAL A 184 -6.48 -0.10 -10.36
N MET A 185 -7.09 -1.18 -10.87
CA MET A 185 -7.89 -2.08 -10.06
C MET A 185 -7.05 -3.22 -9.49
N THR A 186 -7.32 -3.59 -8.23
CA THR A 186 -6.90 -4.89 -7.69
C THR A 186 -7.76 -5.99 -8.29
N GLU A 187 -7.34 -7.25 -8.16
CA GLU A 187 -8.18 -8.39 -8.53
C GLU A 187 -9.53 -8.39 -7.79
N TYR A 188 -9.48 -8.04 -6.49
CA TYR A 188 -10.66 -7.94 -5.63
C TYR A 188 -11.62 -6.85 -6.14
N GLU A 189 -11.12 -5.67 -6.45
CA GLU A 189 -11.92 -4.56 -6.96
C GLU A 189 -12.64 -4.94 -8.24
N LYS A 190 -11.92 -5.54 -9.19
CA LYS A 190 -12.49 -5.98 -10.46
C LYS A 190 -13.64 -6.99 -10.25
N LYS A 191 -13.40 -8.00 -9.43
CA LYS A 191 -14.40 -9.04 -9.14
C LYS A 191 -15.65 -8.47 -8.50
N PHE A 192 -15.52 -7.63 -7.47
CA PHE A 192 -16.66 -7.12 -6.73
C PHE A 192 -17.40 -5.99 -7.43
N SER A 193 -16.69 -5.15 -8.19
CA SER A 193 -17.35 -4.13 -9.02
C SER A 193 -18.17 -4.73 -10.16
N GLU A 194 -17.70 -5.82 -10.77
CA GLU A 194 -18.45 -6.58 -11.77
C GLU A 194 -19.73 -7.18 -11.20
N GLN A 195 -19.79 -7.43 -9.89
CA GLN A 195 -20.98 -7.87 -9.17
C GLN A 195 -21.90 -6.71 -8.77
N GLY A 196 -21.58 -5.47 -9.15
CA GLY A 196 -22.39 -4.28 -8.86
C GLY A 196 -22.11 -3.64 -7.51
N ASN A 197 -21.07 -4.04 -6.79
CA ASN A 197 -20.70 -3.42 -5.52
C ASN A 197 -19.99 -2.07 -5.75
N PRO A 198 -20.51 -0.95 -5.20
CA PRO A 198 -19.82 0.32 -5.28
C PRO A 198 -18.48 0.26 -4.55
N ILE A 199 -17.49 0.94 -5.11
CA ILE A 199 -16.16 1.07 -4.51
C ILE A 199 -16.03 2.46 -3.90
N CYS A 200 -15.71 2.51 -2.63
CA CYS A 200 -15.43 3.77 -1.92
C CYS A 200 -13.95 4.09 -2.01
N LYS A 201 -13.63 5.37 -2.17
CA LYS A 201 -12.24 5.86 -2.16
C LYS A 201 -12.11 7.15 -1.38
N LEU A 202 -11.06 7.28 -0.58
CA LEU A 202 -10.63 8.54 -0.01
C LEU A 202 -9.16 8.81 -0.27
N ILE A 203 -8.80 10.08 -0.28
CA ILE A 203 -7.43 10.56 -0.27
C ILE A 203 -7.27 11.44 0.97
N ALA A 204 -6.28 11.11 1.79
CA ALA A 204 -5.96 11.85 3.00
C ALA A 204 -4.56 12.46 2.89
N ASP A 205 -4.46 13.74 3.10
CA ASP A 205 -3.21 14.48 3.07
C ASP A 205 -2.78 14.88 4.47
N ARG A 206 -1.48 15.10 4.61
CA ARG A 206 -0.92 15.68 5.83
C ARG A 206 -1.24 17.18 5.89
N LYS A 207 -1.20 17.73 7.11
CA LYS A 207 -1.32 19.18 7.35
C LYS A 207 -0.11 19.96 6.84
#